data_ccda246fc208e4a13cb40b3b6cd0aff7
#
_entry.id   ccda246fc208e4a13cb40b3b6cd0aff7
#
_cell.length_a   1.000
_cell.length_b   1.000
_cell.length_c   1.000
_cell.angle_alpha   90.00
_cell.angle_beta   90.00
_cell.angle_gamma   90.00
#
_symmetry.space_group_name_H-M   'P 1'
#
loop_
_entity.id
_entity.type
_entity.pdbx_description
1 polymer ?
#
loop_
_entity_poly.entity_id
_entity_poly.type
_entity_poly.pdbx_seq_one_letter_code
_entity_poly.pdbx_strand_id
1 'polypeptide(L)'
;MGKRISRTVPVAHTLLGSLLAGASFSAVAQDQTLPAEALDWQAWSQDEAPQQLCRGRYVMPAYRLPAEENPETLSVETREVDYAADGEALLRGDVVLRRGDTELQAERVFLPADRQQVDAEGNLAIRDGQALVRGEQATLMLNEDRASLRNSHYVLYDQHLRGQASQLEQTGENQYRLQEATFTTCDPDVNSWQLVG
;
A
#
# COMPACT_ATOMS: atom_id res chain seq x y z
N MET A 1 28.09 -10.72 77.38
CA MET A 1 27.54 -9.38 77.72
C MET A 1 27.96 -8.43 76.61
N GLY A 2 27.16 -8.25 75.62
CA GLY A 2 27.44 -7.41 74.43
C GLY A 2 26.38 -6.33 74.29
N LYS A 3 26.82 -5.12 74.41
CA LYS A 3 26.01 -3.89 74.47
C LYS A 3 25.69 -3.45 73.00
N ARG A 4 24.43 -3.49 72.60
CA ARG A 4 23.98 -2.92 71.33
C ARG A 4 23.81 -1.40 71.45
N ILE A 5 24.45 -0.70 70.58
CA ILE A 5 24.24 0.75 70.43
C ILE A 5 23.40 0.96 69.17
N SER A 6 22.15 1.43 69.37
CA SER A 6 21.24 1.82 68.29
C SER A 6 21.54 3.27 67.92
N ARG A 7 21.89 3.56 66.66
CA ARG A 7 21.94 4.91 66.10
C ARG A 7 20.78 5.11 65.18
N THR A 8 19.89 5.99 65.59
CA THR A 8 18.76 6.51 64.78
C THR A 8 19.29 7.60 63.83
N VAL A 9 19.09 7.44 62.54
CA VAL A 9 19.38 8.47 61.50
C VAL A 9 18.07 9.11 61.11
N PRO A 10 17.95 10.45 61.09
CA PRO A 10 16.74 11.09 60.63
C PRO A 10 16.69 11.09 59.11
N VAL A 11 15.56 10.63 58.57
CA VAL A 11 15.24 10.68 57.13
C VAL A 11 14.66 12.07 56.81
N ALA A 12 15.44 12.85 56.08
CA ALA A 12 14.94 14.11 55.50
C ALA A 12 14.10 13.78 54.26
N HIS A 13 12.82 14.11 54.31
CA HIS A 13 11.92 14.00 53.13
C HIS A 13 12.10 15.24 52.25
N THR A 14 12.84 15.08 51.15
CA THR A 14 12.90 16.06 50.09
C THR A 14 11.79 15.74 49.08
N LEU A 15 10.71 16.49 49.07
CA LEU A 15 9.68 16.47 48.05
C LEU A 15 10.22 17.12 46.76
N LEU A 16 10.66 16.30 45.82
CA LEU A 16 10.95 16.74 44.46
C LEU A 16 9.66 16.60 43.63
N GLY A 17 8.97 17.71 43.42
CA GLY A 17 7.84 17.82 42.53
C GLY A 17 8.34 17.69 41.06
N SER A 18 8.10 16.54 40.42
CA SER A 18 8.35 16.36 38.99
C SER A 18 7.19 16.94 38.20
N LEU A 19 7.40 18.11 37.59
CA LEU A 19 6.56 18.66 36.55
C LEU A 19 6.75 17.80 35.30
N LEU A 20 5.85 16.87 35.02
CA LEU A 20 5.72 16.18 33.72
C LEU A 20 5.09 17.18 32.74
N ALA A 21 5.93 17.89 31.99
CA ALA A 21 5.50 18.59 30.79
C ALA A 21 5.09 17.54 29.74
N GLY A 22 3.79 17.36 29.58
CA GLY A 22 3.25 16.54 28.52
C GLY A 22 3.52 17.18 27.16
N ALA A 23 4.55 16.73 26.47
CA ALA A 23 4.76 17.06 25.07
C ALA A 23 3.72 16.27 24.24
N SER A 24 2.64 16.94 23.83
CA SER A 24 1.71 16.41 22.85
C SER A 24 2.44 16.37 21.51
N PHE A 25 2.95 15.20 21.13
CA PHE A 25 3.40 14.96 19.75
C PHE A 25 2.15 14.87 18.88
N SER A 26 1.82 15.97 18.21
CA SER A 26 0.95 15.91 17.05
C SER A 26 1.70 15.10 15.98
N ALA A 27 1.30 13.86 15.76
CA ALA A 27 1.74 13.10 14.60
C ALA A 27 1.19 13.84 13.37
N VAL A 28 2.03 14.62 12.72
CA VAL A 28 1.80 15.11 11.37
C VAL A 28 1.84 13.86 10.51
N ALA A 29 0.71 13.46 9.94
CA ALA A 29 0.68 12.46 8.90
C ALA A 29 1.63 12.94 7.80
N GLN A 30 2.78 12.29 7.68
CA GLN A 30 3.70 12.55 6.59
C GLN A 30 2.99 12.08 5.33
N ASP A 31 2.67 13.01 4.46
CA ASP A 31 2.24 12.75 3.10
C ASP A 31 3.41 11.98 2.43
N GLN A 32 3.33 10.65 2.44
CA GLN A 32 4.36 9.79 1.86
C GLN A 32 4.17 9.84 0.34
N THR A 33 4.74 10.85 -0.29
CA THR A 33 4.81 10.88 -1.75
C THR A 33 5.66 9.72 -2.22
N LEU A 34 5.05 8.79 -2.97
CA LEU A 34 5.79 7.72 -3.62
C LEU A 34 6.71 8.29 -4.69
N PRO A 35 7.90 7.69 -4.91
CA PRO A 35 8.77 8.06 -6.00
C PRO A 35 8.05 7.85 -7.35
N ALA A 36 8.38 8.66 -8.34
CA ALA A 36 7.71 8.66 -9.64
C ALA A 36 7.70 7.28 -10.32
N GLU A 37 8.82 6.56 -10.21
CA GLU A 37 8.97 5.20 -10.76
C GLU A 37 8.02 4.20 -10.11
N ALA A 38 7.70 4.38 -8.83
CA ALA A 38 6.73 3.53 -8.13
C ALA A 38 5.29 3.75 -8.62
N LEU A 39 5.04 4.85 -9.32
CA LEU A 39 3.77 5.18 -9.94
C LEU A 39 3.75 4.87 -11.46
N ASP A 40 4.70 4.09 -11.95
CA ASP A 40 4.86 3.78 -13.38
C ASP A 40 5.04 5.03 -14.26
N TRP A 41 5.63 6.09 -13.68
CA TRP A 41 5.90 7.34 -14.38
C TRP A 41 7.19 7.27 -15.18
N GLN A 42 7.14 7.78 -16.41
CA GLN A 42 8.28 7.91 -17.31
C GLN A 42 8.36 9.34 -17.81
N ALA A 43 9.51 9.98 -17.59
CA ALA A 43 9.78 11.30 -18.15
C ALA A 43 9.88 11.23 -19.68
N TRP A 44 9.44 12.31 -20.35
CA TRP A 44 9.66 12.46 -21.77
C TRP A 44 11.14 12.48 -22.11
N SER A 45 11.51 11.92 -23.25
CA SER A 45 12.83 12.14 -23.83
C SER A 45 13.02 13.61 -24.18
N GLN A 46 14.27 14.05 -24.35
CA GLN A 46 14.57 15.44 -24.71
C GLN A 46 13.92 15.87 -26.04
N ASP A 47 13.69 14.93 -26.94
CA ASP A 47 13.07 15.20 -28.25
C ASP A 47 11.54 15.34 -28.15
N GLU A 48 10.91 14.71 -27.18
CA GLU A 48 9.45 14.74 -26.95
C GLU A 48 9.01 15.91 -26.07
N ALA A 49 9.85 16.30 -25.09
CA ALA A 49 9.53 17.26 -24.04
C ALA A 49 9.04 18.66 -24.53
N PRO A 50 9.55 19.26 -25.62
CA PRO A 50 9.21 20.64 -25.97
C PRO A 50 7.76 20.89 -26.36
N GLN A 51 6.99 19.86 -26.65
CA GLN A 51 5.60 19.97 -27.13
C GLN A 51 4.55 19.54 -26.10
N GLN A 52 4.97 19.12 -24.92
CA GLN A 52 4.08 18.57 -23.90
C GLN A 52 3.91 19.52 -22.72
N LEU A 53 2.69 19.59 -22.17
CA LEU A 53 2.39 20.36 -20.95
C LEU A 53 2.90 19.65 -19.69
N CYS A 54 2.97 18.31 -19.71
CA CYS A 54 3.50 17.48 -18.63
C CYS A 54 4.92 17.05 -18.98
N ARG A 55 5.75 16.76 -17.96
CA ARG A 55 7.16 16.34 -18.14
C ARG A 55 7.34 14.86 -18.43
N GLY A 56 6.26 14.09 -18.45
CA GLY A 56 6.27 12.66 -18.70
C GLY A 56 4.86 12.09 -18.83
N ARG A 57 4.76 10.78 -18.73
CA ARG A 57 3.51 10.03 -18.80
C ARG A 57 3.55 8.82 -17.89
N TYR A 58 2.38 8.30 -17.53
CA TYR A 58 2.26 7.00 -16.90
C TYR A 58 2.28 5.92 -17.97
N VAL A 59 3.13 4.91 -17.79
CA VAL A 59 3.27 3.79 -18.73
C VAL A 59 3.19 2.50 -17.98
N MET A 60 2.14 1.75 -18.21
CA MET A 60 1.98 0.43 -17.62
C MET A 60 3.13 -0.48 -18.07
N PRO A 61 3.88 -1.09 -17.14
CA PRO A 61 4.89 -2.07 -17.48
C PRO A 61 4.25 -3.36 -18.00
N ALA A 62 5.03 -4.15 -18.74
CA ALA A 62 4.58 -5.49 -19.10
C ALA A 62 4.33 -6.33 -17.84
N TYR A 63 3.31 -7.17 -17.87
CA TYR A 63 3.05 -8.13 -16.82
C TYR A 63 4.24 -9.09 -16.65
N ARG A 64 4.54 -9.47 -15.43
CA ARG A 64 5.61 -10.42 -15.11
C ARG A 64 5.23 -11.84 -15.49
N LEU A 65 3.97 -12.22 -15.24
CA LEU A 65 3.46 -13.53 -15.61
C LEU A 65 2.80 -13.49 -17.00
N PRO A 66 2.95 -14.55 -17.83
CA PRO A 66 2.26 -14.64 -19.09
C PRO A 66 0.74 -14.71 -18.92
N ALA A 67 0.00 -14.37 -19.96
CA ALA A 67 -1.44 -14.62 -19.98
C ALA A 67 -1.70 -16.13 -20.12
N GLU A 68 -2.67 -16.63 -19.37
CA GLU A 68 -3.17 -17.98 -19.50
C GLU A 68 -4.24 -18.07 -20.60
N GLU A 69 -4.40 -19.25 -21.22
CA GLU A 69 -5.47 -19.47 -22.19
C GLU A 69 -6.86 -19.29 -21.59
N ASN A 70 -7.04 -19.74 -20.33
CA ASN A 70 -8.26 -19.48 -19.57
C ASN A 70 -8.04 -18.28 -18.64
N PRO A 71 -8.72 -17.13 -18.85
CA PRO A 71 -8.56 -15.92 -18.04
C PRO A 71 -8.96 -16.11 -16.57
N GLU A 72 -9.72 -17.15 -16.24
CA GLU A 72 -10.07 -17.47 -14.85
C GLU A 72 -8.95 -18.20 -14.09
N THR A 73 -7.91 -18.63 -14.79
CA THR A 73 -6.77 -19.29 -14.14
C THR A 73 -5.98 -18.29 -13.32
N LEU A 74 -5.72 -18.65 -12.05
CA LEU A 74 -4.84 -17.91 -11.18
C LEU A 74 -3.40 -18.44 -11.32
N SER A 75 -2.53 -17.68 -11.95
CA SER A 75 -1.10 -17.96 -12.03
C SER A 75 -0.37 -17.32 -10.85
N VAL A 76 0.62 -18.02 -10.31
CA VAL A 76 1.35 -17.63 -9.10
C VAL A 76 2.85 -17.80 -9.31
N GLU A 77 3.63 -16.79 -8.96
CA GLU A 77 5.08 -16.83 -8.79
C GLU A 77 5.44 -16.33 -7.40
N THR A 78 6.33 -17.03 -6.70
CA THR A 78 6.79 -16.66 -5.35
C THR A 78 8.09 -17.38 -5.03
N ARG A 79 8.86 -16.89 -4.04
CA ARG A 79 10.08 -17.57 -3.58
C ARG A 79 9.80 -18.71 -2.61
N GLU A 80 8.75 -18.58 -1.79
CA GLU A 80 8.45 -19.51 -0.71
C GLU A 80 6.93 -19.73 -0.60
N VAL A 81 6.55 -20.97 -0.37
CA VAL A 81 5.16 -21.39 -0.15
C VAL A 81 5.09 -22.26 1.07
N ASP A 82 4.31 -21.85 2.05
CA ASP A 82 3.83 -22.72 3.14
C ASP A 82 2.43 -23.19 2.78
N TYR A 83 2.27 -24.49 2.61
CA TYR A 83 0.99 -25.10 2.28
C TYR A 83 0.49 -25.98 3.42
N ALA A 84 -0.66 -25.66 3.96
CA ALA A 84 -1.28 -26.41 5.05
C ALA A 84 -2.15 -27.57 4.54
N ALA A 85 -2.30 -28.61 5.37
CA ALA A 85 -3.06 -29.82 4.99
C ALA A 85 -4.57 -29.56 4.76
N ASP A 86 -5.11 -28.51 5.34
CA ASP A 86 -6.48 -28.02 5.13
C ASP A 86 -6.70 -27.25 3.83
N GLY A 87 -5.61 -26.96 3.10
CA GLY A 87 -5.63 -26.28 1.81
C GLY A 87 -5.26 -24.81 1.84
N GLU A 88 -4.99 -24.22 3.02
CA GLU A 88 -4.48 -22.86 3.11
C GLU A 88 -3.08 -22.74 2.52
N ALA A 89 -2.74 -21.60 1.94
CA ALA A 89 -1.40 -21.32 1.47
C ALA A 89 -0.96 -19.91 1.88
N LEU A 90 0.28 -19.82 2.35
CA LEU A 90 0.96 -18.57 2.62
C LEU A 90 2.17 -18.45 1.70
N LEU A 91 2.13 -17.45 0.83
CA LEU A 91 3.16 -17.15 -0.14
C LEU A 91 4.03 -16.02 0.41
N ARG A 92 5.36 -16.10 0.23
CA ARG A 92 6.31 -15.08 0.69
C ARG A 92 7.41 -14.82 -0.32
N GLY A 93 7.82 -13.56 -0.37
CA GLY A 93 8.96 -13.07 -1.16
C GLY A 93 8.65 -12.92 -2.63
N ASP A 94 8.57 -11.65 -3.07
CA ASP A 94 8.29 -11.26 -4.47
C ASP A 94 7.09 -11.99 -5.07
N VAL A 95 6.00 -12.06 -4.31
CA VAL A 95 4.79 -12.74 -4.76
C VAL A 95 4.17 -12.00 -5.93
N VAL A 96 3.90 -12.72 -7.01
CA VAL A 96 3.15 -12.23 -8.16
C VAL A 96 1.98 -13.17 -8.41
N LEU A 97 0.77 -12.61 -8.45
CA LEU A 97 -0.45 -13.30 -8.85
C LEU A 97 -0.96 -12.67 -10.13
N ARG A 98 -1.39 -13.48 -11.09
CA ARG A 98 -2.07 -12.99 -12.28
C ARG A 98 -3.33 -13.78 -12.56
N ARG A 99 -4.43 -13.07 -12.86
CA ARG A 99 -5.69 -13.62 -13.34
C ARG A 99 -6.24 -12.70 -14.42
N GLY A 100 -6.34 -13.20 -15.64
CA GLY A 100 -6.75 -12.39 -16.78
C GLY A 100 -5.85 -11.17 -16.99
N ASP A 101 -6.46 -9.99 -16.97
CA ASP A 101 -5.77 -8.71 -17.12
C ASP A 101 -5.37 -8.05 -15.80
N THR A 102 -5.56 -8.74 -14.68
CA THR A 102 -5.15 -8.22 -13.36
C THR A 102 -3.89 -8.93 -12.88
N GLU A 103 -2.87 -8.16 -12.53
CA GLU A 103 -1.65 -8.64 -11.86
C GLU A 103 -1.50 -7.95 -10.50
N LEU A 104 -1.31 -8.75 -9.45
CA LEU A 104 -1.01 -8.31 -8.10
C LEU A 104 0.43 -8.67 -7.76
N GLN A 105 1.17 -7.73 -7.20
CA GLN A 105 2.51 -7.92 -6.63
C GLN A 105 2.47 -7.57 -5.15
N ALA A 106 3.10 -8.40 -4.29
CA ALA A 106 3.15 -8.19 -2.85
C ALA A 106 4.37 -8.89 -2.22
N GLU A 107 4.69 -8.57 -0.97
CA GLU A 107 5.70 -9.30 -0.21
C GLU A 107 5.14 -10.60 0.37
N ARG A 108 3.85 -10.58 0.75
CA ARG A 108 3.16 -11.71 1.35
C ARG A 108 1.73 -11.80 0.85
N VAL A 109 1.28 -13.02 0.60
CA VAL A 109 -0.09 -13.30 0.21
C VAL A 109 -0.59 -14.53 0.95
N PHE A 110 -1.76 -14.40 1.56
CA PHE A 110 -2.50 -15.51 2.15
C PHE A 110 -3.68 -15.90 1.26
N LEU A 111 -3.80 -17.18 1.01
CA LEU A 111 -4.87 -17.81 0.25
C LEU A 111 -5.59 -18.82 1.17
N PRO A 112 -6.82 -18.54 1.60
CA PRO A 112 -7.60 -19.49 2.37
C PRO A 112 -7.94 -20.75 1.56
N ALA A 113 -8.32 -21.83 2.26
CA ALA A 113 -8.58 -23.14 1.66
C ALA A 113 -9.65 -23.11 0.56
N ASP A 114 -10.68 -22.29 0.73
CA ASP A 114 -11.79 -22.14 -0.21
C ASP A 114 -11.44 -21.33 -1.47
N ARG A 115 -10.27 -20.67 -1.50
CA ARG A 115 -9.80 -19.85 -2.62
C ARG A 115 -10.79 -18.75 -3.06
N GLN A 116 -11.59 -18.24 -2.14
CA GLN A 116 -12.56 -17.20 -2.48
C GLN A 116 -11.97 -15.79 -2.38
N GLN A 117 -10.92 -15.63 -1.58
CA GLN A 117 -10.26 -14.34 -1.41
C GLN A 117 -8.73 -14.46 -1.48
N VAL A 118 -8.09 -13.32 -1.63
CA VAL A 118 -6.66 -13.10 -1.51
C VAL A 118 -6.43 -11.99 -0.50
N ASP A 119 -5.67 -12.25 0.55
CA ASP A 119 -5.17 -11.22 1.46
C ASP A 119 -3.70 -10.98 1.15
N ALA A 120 -3.36 -9.75 0.79
CA ALA A 120 -2.02 -9.35 0.36
C ALA A 120 -1.49 -8.20 1.20
N GLU A 121 -0.19 -8.22 1.51
CA GLU A 121 0.49 -7.16 2.27
C GLU A 121 1.94 -6.96 1.85
N GLY A 122 2.44 -5.75 2.08
CA GLY A 122 3.81 -5.31 1.80
C GLY A 122 4.07 -5.00 0.33
N ASN A 123 4.53 -3.78 0.05
CA ASN A 123 4.87 -3.28 -1.30
C ASN A 123 3.83 -3.61 -2.38
N LEU A 124 2.58 -3.55 -1.99
CA LEU A 124 1.47 -3.95 -2.84
C LEU A 124 1.38 -3.08 -4.10
N ALA A 125 1.22 -3.74 -5.25
CA ALA A 125 0.86 -3.12 -6.52
C ALA A 125 -0.13 -4.00 -7.26
N ILE A 126 -1.27 -3.44 -7.65
CA ILE A 126 -2.29 -4.09 -8.48
C ILE A 126 -2.38 -3.30 -9.77
N ARG A 127 -2.33 -3.99 -10.91
CA ARG A 127 -2.49 -3.42 -12.26
C ARG A 127 -3.54 -4.22 -13.01
N ASP A 128 -4.43 -3.52 -13.71
CA ASP A 128 -5.53 -4.13 -14.49
C ASP A 128 -5.57 -3.65 -15.96
N GLY A 129 -4.48 -3.05 -16.44
CA GLY A 129 -4.38 -2.50 -17.80
C GLY A 129 -4.84 -1.04 -17.90
N GLN A 130 -5.71 -0.56 -17.03
CA GLN A 130 -6.22 0.82 -17.00
C GLN A 130 -5.65 1.63 -15.84
N ALA A 131 -5.38 0.95 -14.73
CA ALA A 131 -4.96 1.57 -13.49
C ALA A 131 -3.80 0.82 -12.81
N LEU A 132 -3.07 1.57 -12.01
CA LEU A 132 -2.20 1.07 -10.94
C LEU A 132 -2.83 1.46 -9.62
N VAL A 133 -2.93 0.53 -8.68
CA VAL A 133 -3.20 0.83 -7.28
C VAL A 133 -2.09 0.25 -6.43
N ARG A 134 -1.46 1.09 -5.60
CA ARG A 134 -0.48 0.68 -4.60
C ARG A 134 -1.04 0.87 -3.21
N GLY A 135 -0.61 0.06 -2.27
CA GLY A 135 -1.07 0.16 -0.89
C GLY A 135 -0.23 -0.68 0.06
N GLU A 136 -0.66 -0.72 1.31
CA GLU A 136 -0.01 -1.53 2.35
C GLU A 136 -0.66 -2.90 2.50
N GLN A 137 -1.98 -2.94 2.38
CA GLN A 137 -2.80 -4.13 2.55
C GLN A 137 -3.96 -4.12 1.55
N ALA A 138 -4.27 -5.29 1.01
CA ALA A 138 -5.44 -5.51 0.17
C ALA A 138 -6.11 -6.85 0.51
N THR A 139 -7.43 -6.85 0.42
CA THR A 139 -8.26 -8.05 0.34
C THR A 139 -9.01 -8.01 -0.98
N LEU A 140 -8.84 -9.04 -1.81
CA LEU A 140 -9.53 -9.18 -3.10
C LEU A 140 -10.43 -10.42 -3.05
N MET A 141 -11.67 -10.28 -3.48
CA MET A 141 -12.60 -11.42 -3.66
C MET A 141 -12.44 -11.99 -5.06
N LEU A 142 -12.00 -13.24 -5.18
CA LEU A 142 -11.63 -13.84 -6.47
C LEU A 142 -12.83 -14.11 -7.40
N ASN A 143 -14.02 -14.25 -6.84
CA ASN A 143 -15.24 -14.57 -7.58
C ASN A 143 -16.24 -13.41 -7.63
N GLU A 144 -15.85 -12.25 -7.15
CA GLU A 144 -16.67 -11.04 -7.10
C GLU A 144 -15.81 -9.85 -7.52
N ASP A 145 -16.43 -8.84 -8.13
CA ASP A 145 -15.73 -7.58 -8.45
C ASP A 145 -15.63 -6.71 -7.19
N ARG A 146 -14.95 -7.25 -6.17
CA ARG A 146 -14.78 -6.60 -4.88
C ARG A 146 -13.33 -6.65 -4.42
N ALA A 147 -12.86 -5.49 -4.00
CA ALA A 147 -11.55 -5.35 -3.37
C ALA A 147 -11.60 -4.24 -2.32
N SER A 148 -10.73 -4.36 -1.33
CA SER A 148 -10.52 -3.30 -0.32
C SER A 148 -9.03 -3.10 -0.12
N LEU A 149 -8.58 -1.86 -0.20
CA LEU A 149 -7.19 -1.46 -0.02
C LEU A 149 -7.09 -0.33 1.01
N ARG A 150 -6.05 -0.37 1.83
CA ARG A 150 -5.74 0.68 2.80
C ARG A 150 -4.52 1.48 2.39
N ASN A 151 -4.54 2.77 2.73
CA ASN A 151 -3.44 3.71 2.47
C ASN A 151 -2.95 3.60 1.02
N SER A 152 -3.89 3.81 0.10
CA SER A 152 -3.66 3.55 -1.32
C SER A 152 -3.23 4.81 -2.07
N HIS A 153 -2.32 4.60 -3.03
CA HIS A 153 -2.01 5.52 -4.12
C HIS A 153 -2.54 4.91 -5.41
N TYR A 154 -3.15 5.70 -6.25
CA TYR A 154 -3.67 5.20 -7.52
C TYR A 154 -3.28 6.09 -8.70
N VAL A 155 -3.18 5.46 -9.85
CA VAL A 155 -2.94 6.09 -11.15
C VAL A 155 -3.94 5.54 -12.14
N LEU A 156 -4.57 6.42 -12.92
CA LEU A 156 -5.34 6.07 -14.11
C LEU A 156 -4.53 6.47 -15.33
N TYR A 157 -4.01 5.49 -16.07
CA TYR A 157 -3.01 5.71 -17.11
C TYR A 157 -3.51 6.64 -18.22
N ASP A 158 -4.66 6.32 -18.82
CA ASP A 158 -5.22 7.06 -19.97
C ASP A 158 -5.68 8.47 -19.59
N GLN A 159 -6.07 8.67 -18.34
CA GLN A 159 -6.58 9.96 -17.85
C GLN A 159 -5.47 10.86 -17.32
N HIS A 160 -4.23 10.37 -17.27
CA HIS A 160 -3.10 11.07 -16.68
C HIS A 160 -3.42 11.57 -15.26
N LEU A 161 -4.14 10.75 -14.49
CA LEU A 161 -4.66 11.10 -13.19
C LEU A 161 -4.00 10.23 -12.11
N ARG A 162 -3.64 10.85 -10.99
CA ARG A 162 -3.15 10.18 -9.79
C ARG A 162 -3.83 10.71 -8.54
N GLY A 163 -3.80 9.93 -7.49
CA GLY A 163 -4.31 10.34 -6.20
C GLY A 163 -3.94 9.37 -5.08
N GLN A 164 -4.50 9.65 -3.92
CA GLN A 164 -4.36 8.86 -2.71
C GLN A 164 -5.73 8.68 -2.09
N ALA A 165 -5.91 7.62 -1.32
CA ALA A 165 -7.10 7.41 -0.50
C ALA A 165 -6.71 6.66 0.79
N SER A 166 -7.29 7.03 1.93
CA SER A 166 -7.12 6.27 3.16
C SER A 166 -7.74 4.86 3.03
N GLN A 167 -8.83 4.77 2.26
CA GLN A 167 -9.46 3.51 1.87
C GLN A 167 -9.99 3.59 0.44
N LEU A 168 -9.67 2.57 -0.36
CA LEU A 168 -10.22 2.35 -1.68
C LEU A 168 -10.97 1.03 -1.67
N GLU A 169 -12.23 1.04 -2.06
CA GLU A 169 -13.08 -0.14 -2.17
C GLU A 169 -13.62 -0.25 -3.60
N GLN A 170 -13.42 -1.40 -4.23
CA GLN A 170 -14.20 -1.80 -5.38
C GLN A 170 -15.46 -2.51 -4.88
N THR A 171 -16.62 -2.02 -5.25
CA THR A 171 -17.92 -2.50 -4.77
C THR A 171 -18.74 -3.23 -5.85
N GLY A 172 -18.19 -3.32 -7.05
CA GLY A 172 -18.76 -3.98 -8.22
C GLY A 172 -17.96 -3.66 -9.48
N GLU A 173 -18.39 -4.18 -10.61
CA GLU A 173 -17.78 -3.90 -11.90
C GLU A 173 -17.78 -2.37 -12.15
N ASN A 174 -16.60 -1.80 -12.32
CA ASN A 174 -16.39 -0.34 -12.54
C ASN A 174 -16.99 0.57 -11.45
N GLN A 175 -17.21 0.07 -10.23
CA GLN A 175 -17.72 0.85 -9.11
C GLN A 175 -16.71 0.94 -7.99
N TYR A 176 -16.28 2.16 -7.68
CA TYR A 176 -15.26 2.43 -6.67
C TYR A 176 -15.77 3.43 -5.64
N ARG A 177 -15.42 3.20 -4.39
CA ARG A 177 -15.60 4.15 -3.28
C ARG A 177 -14.23 4.47 -2.71
N LEU A 178 -13.94 5.75 -2.60
CA LEU A 178 -12.70 6.25 -2.02
C LEU A 178 -13.06 7.11 -0.81
N GLN A 179 -12.29 6.96 0.28
CA GLN A 179 -12.43 7.78 1.49
C GLN A 179 -11.17 8.62 1.68
N GLU A 180 -11.38 9.86 2.12
CA GLU A 180 -10.28 10.84 2.29
C GLU A 180 -9.38 10.87 1.06
N ALA A 181 -10.03 10.99 -0.10
CA ALA A 181 -9.34 10.85 -1.38
C ALA A 181 -8.83 12.19 -1.88
N THR A 182 -7.71 12.12 -2.57
CA THR A 182 -7.16 13.25 -3.32
C THR A 182 -6.99 12.84 -4.77
N PHE A 183 -7.06 13.79 -5.70
CA PHE A 183 -6.68 13.54 -7.09
C PHE A 183 -6.12 14.78 -7.78
N THR A 184 -5.23 14.56 -8.73
CA THR A 184 -4.57 15.58 -9.55
C THR A 184 -4.12 14.98 -10.87
N THR A 185 -3.98 15.83 -11.89
CA THR A 185 -3.31 15.49 -13.17
C THR A 185 -1.91 16.07 -13.27
N CYS A 186 -1.35 16.60 -12.16
CA CYS A 186 0.02 17.07 -12.13
C CYS A 186 1.00 15.90 -12.12
N ASP A 187 2.23 16.14 -12.60
CA ASP A 187 3.35 15.21 -12.49
C ASP A 187 3.59 14.77 -11.04
N PRO A 188 4.16 13.58 -10.76
CA PRO A 188 4.28 13.03 -9.41
C PRO A 188 4.94 13.95 -8.37
N ASP A 189 5.88 14.77 -8.80
CA ASP A 189 6.63 15.71 -7.94
C ASP A 189 6.06 17.15 -7.97
N VAL A 190 4.90 17.35 -8.60
CA VAL A 190 4.24 18.66 -8.72
C VAL A 190 2.82 18.60 -8.19
N ASN A 191 2.49 19.51 -7.28
CA ASN A 191 1.14 19.67 -6.76
C ASN A 191 0.64 21.11 -7.01
N SER A 192 0.56 21.52 -8.30
CA SER A 192 0.03 22.84 -8.66
C SER A 192 -1.45 22.98 -8.35
N TRP A 193 -2.18 21.87 -8.34
CA TRP A 193 -3.56 21.76 -7.89
C TRP A 193 -3.89 20.34 -7.42
N GLN A 194 -4.83 20.23 -6.51
CA GLN A 194 -5.32 18.96 -5.98
C GLN A 194 -6.75 19.15 -5.51
N LEU A 195 -7.61 18.19 -5.81
CA LEU A 195 -8.93 18.10 -5.20
C LEU A 195 -8.88 17.12 -4.02
N VAL A 196 -9.62 17.46 -2.97
CA VAL A 196 -9.74 16.67 -1.74
C VAL A 196 -11.22 16.43 -1.49
N GLY A 197 -11.59 15.17 -1.25
CA GLY A 197 -12.96 14.74 -1.00
C GLY A 197 -13.09 13.79 0.19
#